data_038cdc8c92b922d3ba90cd969635bac9
#
_entry.id   038cdc8c92b922d3ba90cd969635bac9
#
_cell.length_a   1.000
_cell.length_b   1.000
_cell.length_c   1.000
_cell.angle_alpha   90.00
_cell.angle_beta   90.00
_cell.angle_gamma   90.00
#
_symmetry.space_group_name_H-M   'P 1'
#
loop_
_entity.id
_entity.type
_entity.pdbx_description
1 polymer ?
#
loop_
_entity_poly.entity_id
_entity_poly.type
_entity_poly.pdbx_seq_one_letter_code
_entity_poly.pdbx_strand_id
1 'polypeptide(L)'
;MGCSTRPDRRALGAVGEYIARLALEEEGLRLLDTNWRDGRRGELDIIARDETDPQHSWTVIVEVRTRVGRRKGSALASVDHRKVSRLRTLTGAWCRAHGHLASRVRIDVIAITVDARTLGSWPGPMDEAVDLRALGAQVVWLRGVQ
;
A
#
# COMPACT_ATOMS: atom_id res chain seq x y z
N MET A 1 22.83 -8.44 25.62
CA MET A 1 21.63 -9.24 25.45
C MET A 1 20.63 -8.47 24.61
N GLY A 2 20.66 -8.71 23.32
CA GLY A 2 19.74 -8.07 22.40
C GLY A 2 18.35 -8.69 22.47
N CYS A 3 17.38 -8.02 23.04
CA CYS A 3 15.99 -8.30 22.76
C CYS A 3 15.79 -7.97 21.27
N SER A 4 15.80 -9.00 20.44
CA SER A 4 15.34 -8.89 19.07
C SER A 4 13.83 -8.66 19.12
N THR A 5 13.41 -7.43 19.29
CA THR A 5 12.02 -7.08 19.15
C THR A 5 11.69 -7.20 17.66
N ARG A 6 11.10 -8.33 17.31
CA ARG A 6 10.42 -8.42 15.99
C ARG A 6 9.49 -7.22 15.88
N PRO A 7 9.57 -6.47 14.79
CA PRO A 7 8.60 -5.41 14.58
C PRO A 7 7.19 -6.00 14.64
N ASP A 8 6.30 -5.35 15.35
CA ASP A 8 4.91 -5.77 15.36
C ASP A 8 4.28 -5.56 13.97
N ARG A 9 3.13 -6.19 13.75
CA ARG A 9 2.44 -6.11 12.46
C ARG A 9 2.07 -4.68 12.08
N ARG A 10 1.77 -3.87 13.07
CA ARG A 10 1.39 -2.47 12.87
C ARG A 10 2.58 -1.64 12.39
N ALA A 11 3.72 -1.78 13.02
CA ALA A 11 4.95 -1.10 12.62
C ALA A 11 5.38 -1.52 11.21
N LEU A 12 5.31 -2.82 10.92
CA LEU A 12 5.62 -3.35 9.59
C LEU A 12 4.67 -2.81 8.52
N GLY A 13 3.37 -2.73 8.82
CA GLY A 13 2.37 -2.16 7.93
C GLY A 13 2.62 -0.68 7.64
N ALA A 14 2.96 0.11 8.65
CA ALA A 14 3.28 1.53 8.50
C ALA A 14 4.51 1.75 7.62
N VAL A 15 5.55 0.96 7.80
CA VAL A 15 6.76 0.99 6.95
C VAL A 15 6.41 0.61 5.52
N GLY A 16 5.57 -0.40 5.32
CA GLY A 16 5.11 -0.80 3.99
C GLY A 16 4.34 0.30 3.28
N GLU A 17 3.44 0.96 3.97
CA GLU A 17 2.68 2.10 3.43
C GLU A 17 3.59 3.27 3.06
N TYR A 18 4.62 3.53 3.85
CA TYR A 18 5.62 4.55 3.54
C TYR A 18 6.35 4.23 2.23
N ILE A 19 6.82 2.99 2.06
CA ILE A 19 7.47 2.54 0.83
C ILE A 19 6.53 2.66 -0.37
N ALA A 20 5.26 2.28 -0.20
CA ALA A 20 4.26 2.39 -1.25
C ALA A 20 4.04 3.85 -1.67
N ARG A 21 3.96 4.77 -0.73
CA ARG A 21 3.85 6.21 -1.03
C ARG A 21 5.05 6.71 -1.83
N LEU A 22 6.27 6.34 -1.43
CA LEU A 22 7.47 6.70 -2.18
C LEU A 22 7.43 6.16 -3.61
N ALA A 23 7.05 4.90 -3.78
CA ALA A 23 6.95 4.27 -5.10
C ALA A 23 5.94 4.99 -6.00
N LEU A 24 4.79 5.37 -5.45
CA LEU A 24 3.76 6.12 -6.19
C LEU A 24 4.27 7.50 -6.63
N GLU A 25 4.89 8.23 -5.74
CA GLU A 25 5.44 9.56 -6.03
C GLU A 25 6.57 9.50 -7.06
N GLU A 26 7.44 8.51 -6.97
CA GLU A 26 8.51 8.28 -7.95
C GLU A 26 7.97 8.04 -9.36
N GLU A 27 6.81 7.42 -9.48
CA GLU A 27 6.12 7.19 -10.76
C GLU A 27 5.21 8.35 -11.18
N GLY A 28 5.21 9.43 -10.42
CA GLY A 28 4.49 10.66 -10.78
C GLY A 28 3.04 10.72 -10.33
N LEU A 29 2.58 9.80 -9.49
CA LEU A 29 1.23 9.88 -8.92
C LEU A 29 1.19 10.88 -7.76
N ARG A 30 0.06 11.55 -7.62
CA ARG A 30 -0.16 12.50 -6.53
C ARG A 30 -1.02 11.86 -5.45
N LEU A 31 -0.56 11.89 -4.21
CA LEU A 31 -1.34 11.40 -3.08
C LEU A 31 -2.51 12.34 -2.77
N LEU A 32 -3.69 11.77 -2.62
CA LEU A 32 -4.90 12.50 -2.24
C LEU A 32 -5.27 12.27 -0.77
N ASP A 33 -5.16 11.04 -0.30
CA ASP A 33 -5.52 10.67 1.06
C ASP A 33 -4.81 9.38 1.48
N THR A 34 -4.69 9.17 2.78
CA THR A 34 -4.12 7.94 3.35
C THR A 34 -4.92 7.49 4.55
N ASN A 35 -5.00 6.18 4.75
CA ASN A 35 -5.64 5.57 5.92
C ASN A 35 -7.06 6.08 6.17
N TRP A 36 -7.85 6.19 5.11
CA TRP A 36 -9.22 6.64 5.22
C TRP A 36 -10.12 5.51 5.66
N ARG A 37 -10.96 5.79 6.66
CA ARG A 37 -11.91 4.82 7.21
C ARG A 37 -13.34 5.26 7.00
N ASP A 38 -14.18 4.29 6.62
CA ASP A 38 -15.63 4.45 6.60
C ASP A 38 -16.24 3.69 7.79
N GLY A 39 -16.11 4.25 8.98
CA GLY A 39 -16.59 3.64 10.22
C GLY A 39 -16.06 2.21 10.39
N ARG A 40 -16.99 1.25 10.50
CA ARG A 40 -16.67 -0.19 10.63
C ARG A 40 -16.59 -0.93 9.31
N ARG A 41 -16.87 -0.27 8.19
CA ARG A 41 -16.93 -0.91 6.87
C ARG A 41 -15.56 -1.26 6.31
N GLY A 42 -14.53 -0.58 6.75
CA GLY A 42 -13.16 -0.86 6.34
C GLY A 42 -12.33 0.39 6.12
N GLU A 43 -11.17 0.19 5.54
CA GLU A 43 -10.14 1.21 5.37
C GLU A 43 -9.58 1.17 3.95
N LEU A 44 -9.27 2.34 3.41
CA LEU A 44 -8.46 2.51 2.21
C LEU A 44 -7.06 2.96 2.63
N ASP A 45 -6.04 2.22 2.24
CA ASP A 45 -4.66 2.50 2.66
C ASP A 45 -4.15 3.79 2.02
N ILE A 46 -4.22 3.89 0.69
CA ILE A 46 -3.76 5.05 -0.07
C ILE A 46 -4.76 5.35 -1.18
N ILE A 47 -5.04 6.63 -1.36
CA ILE A 47 -5.79 7.13 -2.50
C ILE A 47 -4.91 8.12 -3.24
N ALA A 48 -4.70 7.90 -4.53
CA ALA A 48 -3.82 8.71 -5.35
C ALA A 48 -4.50 9.13 -6.66
N ARG A 49 -3.90 10.10 -7.31
CA ARG A 49 -4.30 10.57 -8.63
C ARG A 49 -3.20 10.26 -9.62
N ASP A 50 -3.57 9.54 -10.68
CA ASP A 50 -2.67 9.23 -11.79
C ASP A 50 -3.08 10.08 -13.00
N GLU A 51 -2.27 11.07 -13.31
CA GLU A 51 -2.40 11.95 -14.46
C GLU A 51 -1.23 11.79 -15.43
N THR A 52 -0.51 10.68 -15.33
CA THR A 52 0.65 10.39 -16.18
C THR A 52 0.29 10.12 -17.63
N ASP A 53 -0.94 9.62 -17.90
CA ASP A 53 -1.51 9.55 -19.23
C ASP A 53 -2.13 10.91 -19.56
N PRO A 54 -1.67 11.61 -20.63
CA PRO A 54 -2.19 12.93 -20.98
C PRO A 54 -3.68 12.93 -21.39
N GLN A 55 -4.23 11.77 -21.73
CA GLN A 55 -5.63 11.64 -22.16
C GLN A 55 -6.56 11.15 -21.06
N HIS A 56 -6.03 10.51 -20.03
CA HIS A 56 -6.83 9.84 -19.02
C HIS A 56 -6.27 10.09 -17.61
N SER A 57 -7.17 10.50 -16.73
CA SER A 57 -6.88 10.71 -15.33
C SER A 57 -7.61 9.65 -14.50
N TRP A 58 -6.90 9.03 -13.56
CA TRP A 58 -7.44 7.96 -12.73
C TRP A 58 -7.42 8.34 -11.26
N THR A 59 -8.48 7.98 -10.55
CA THR A 59 -8.43 7.86 -9.09
C THR A 59 -7.95 6.44 -8.79
N VAL A 60 -6.81 6.33 -8.15
CA VAL A 60 -6.15 5.05 -7.89
C VAL A 60 -6.26 4.72 -6.41
N ILE A 61 -6.89 3.60 -6.12
CA ILE A 61 -6.96 3.04 -4.77
C ILE A 61 -5.84 2.02 -4.65
N VAL A 62 -4.94 2.23 -3.71
CA VAL A 62 -3.79 1.35 -3.54
C VAL A 62 -3.94 0.57 -2.24
N GLU A 63 -4.08 -0.73 -2.38
CA GLU A 63 -4.00 -1.67 -1.26
C GLU A 63 -2.54 -2.05 -1.05
N VAL A 64 -2.04 -1.87 0.16
CA VAL A 64 -0.66 -2.18 0.50
C VAL A 64 -0.62 -3.46 1.32
N ARG A 65 0.21 -4.40 0.88
CA ARG A 65 0.45 -5.66 1.57
C ARG A 65 1.93 -5.80 1.89
N THR A 66 2.22 -5.99 3.15
CA THR A 66 3.60 -6.14 3.63
C THR A 66 3.74 -7.48 4.33
N ARG A 67 4.71 -8.25 3.90
CA ARG A 67 4.99 -9.58 4.46
C ARG A 67 6.48 -9.77 4.70
N VAL A 68 6.78 -10.53 5.75
CA VAL A 68 8.12 -11.03 6.04
C VAL A 68 8.18 -12.47 5.55
N GLY A 69 9.18 -12.79 4.73
CA GLY A 69 9.35 -14.16 4.23
C GLY A 69 10.23 -14.22 3.01
N ARG A 70 10.41 -15.44 2.50
CA ARG A 70 11.25 -15.71 1.32
C ARG A 70 10.44 -15.90 0.04
N ARG A 71 9.13 -16.09 0.14
CA ARG A 71 8.29 -16.43 -1.02
C ARG A 71 7.75 -15.18 -1.69
N LYS A 72 8.18 -14.96 -2.93
CA LYS A 72 7.56 -13.97 -3.82
C LYS A 72 6.10 -14.34 -4.06
N GLY A 73 5.22 -13.36 -4.04
CA GLY A 73 3.82 -13.52 -4.41
C GLY A 73 2.86 -13.87 -3.27
N SER A 74 3.34 -14.21 -2.07
CA SER A 74 2.45 -14.51 -0.94
C SER A 74 1.60 -13.32 -0.50
N ALA A 75 2.15 -12.09 -0.61
CA ALA A 75 1.42 -10.87 -0.31
C ALA A 75 0.33 -10.58 -1.35
N LEU A 76 0.61 -10.84 -2.63
CA LEU A 76 -0.35 -10.66 -3.72
C LEU A 76 -1.51 -11.67 -3.63
N ALA A 77 -1.21 -12.91 -3.26
CA ALA A 77 -2.21 -13.96 -3.14
C ALA A 77 -3.26 -13.68 -2.04
N SER A 78 -2.99 -12.76 -1.12
CA SER A 78 -3.94 -12.36 -0.08
C SER A 78 -5.04 -11.41 -0.57
N VAL A 79 -4.97 -10.94 -1.81
CA VAL A 79 -5.95 -10.01 -2.40
C VAL A 79 -6.83 -10.78 -3.38
N ASP A 80 -8.04 -11.13 -2.95
CA ASP A 80 -9.02 -11.87 -3.73
C ASP A 80 -10.17 -10.96 -4.22
N HIS A 81 -11.12 -11.56 -4.95
CA HIS A 81 -12.28 -10.81 -5.49
C HIS A 81 -13.14 -10.15 -4.42
N ARG A 82 -13.27 -10.75 -3.25
CA ARG A 82 -14.03 -10.17 -2.14
C ARG A 82 -13.36 -8.91 -1.63
N LYS A 83 -12.03 -8.94 -1.52
CA LYS A 83 -11.25 -7.77 -1.11
C LYS A 83 -11.38 -6.66 -2.14
N VAL A 84 -11.23 -6.96 -3.42
CA VAL A 84 -11.37 -5.97 -4.50
C VAL A 84 -12.77 -5.38 -4.51
N SER A 85 -13.80 -6.19 -4.38
CA SER A 85 -15.20 -5.72 -4.31
C SER A 85 -15.43 -4.78 -3.13
N ARG A 86 -14.88 -5.11 -1.97
CA ARG A 86 -14.93 -4.24 -0.79
C ARG A 86 -14.22 -2.91 -1.02
N LEU A 87 -13.05 -2.95 -1.64
CA LEU A 87 -12.30 -1.74 -1.98
C LEU A 87 -13.11 -0.84 -2.94
N ARG A 88 -13.81 -1.41 -3.90
CA ARG A 88 -14.68 -0.64 -4.80
C ARG A 88 -15.84 0.03 -4.05
N THR A 89 -16.46 -0.67 -3.12
CA THR A 89 -17.53 -0.10 -2.28
C THR A 89 -17.02 1.06 -1.43
N LEU A 90 -15.87 0.88 -0.79
CA LEU A 90 -15.22 1.93 0.00
C LEU A 90 -14.80 3.13 -0.85
N THR A 91 -14.36 2.90 -2.08
CA THR A 91 -14.03 3.96 -3.02
C THR A 91 -15.22 4.83 -3.33
N GLY A 92 -16.39 4.23 -3.56
CA GLY A 92 -17.64 4.97 -3.75
C GLY A 92 -17.98 5.85 -2.54
N ALA A 93 -17.80 5.32 -1.35
CA ALA A 93 -18.03 6.08 -0.11
C ALA A 93 -17.04 7.25 0.04
N TRP A 94 -15.77 7.03 -0.27
CA TRP A 94 -14.76 8.09 -0.25
C TRP A 94 -15.10 9.21 -1.24
N CYS A 95 -15.47 8.85 -2.47
CA CYS A 95 -15.86 9.81 -3.51
C CYS A 95 -17.03 10.66 -3.06
N ARG A 96 -18.05 10.06 -2.46
CA ARG A 96 -19.20 10.80 -1.94
C ARG A 96 -18.81 11.74 -0.81
N ALA A 97 -17.98 11.28 0.11
CA ALA A 97 -17.52 12.07 1.26
C ALA A 97 -16.67 13.28 0.85
N HIS A 98 -15.96 13.20 -0.27
CA HIS A 98 -15.03 14.23 -0.74
C HIS A 98 -15.54 15.01 -1.95
N GLY A 99 -16.77 14.76 -2.38
CA GLY A 99 -17.36 15.44 -3.54
C GLY A 99 -16.68 15.12 -4.88
N HIS A 100 -15.90 14.07 -4.93
CA HIS A 100 -15.28 13.60 -6.17
C HIS A 100 -16.23 12.75 -6.98
N LEU A 101 -16.41 13.13 -8.25
CA LEU A 101 -16.99 12.26 -9.25
C LEU A 101 -15.84 11.49 -9.89
N ALA A 102 -15.58 10.29 -9.38
CA ALA A 102 -14.58 9.43 -9.99
C ALA A 102 -15.15 8.81 -11.27
N SER A 103 -14.88 9.42 -12.41
CA SER A 103 -15.24 8.86 -13.71
C SER A 103 -14.39 7.63 -14.06
N ARG A 104 -13.17 7.54 -13.49
CA ARG A 104 -12.25 6.44 -13.70
C ARG A 104 -11.59 6.06 -12.38
N VAL A 105 -11.86 4.84 -11.93
CA VAL A 105 -11.27 4.27 -10.73
C VAL A 105 -10.44 3.06 -11.11
N ARG A 106 -9.23 3.02 -10.60
CA ARG A 106 -8.33 1.87 -10.73
C ARG A 106 -7.95 1.39 -9.35
N ILE A 107 -7.95 0.09 -9.16
CA ILE A 107 -7.47 -0.53 -7.92
C ILE A 107 -6.12 -1.16 -8.19
N ASP A 108 -5.12 -0.72 -7.47
CA ASP A 108 -3.76 -1.23 -7.55
C ASP A 108 -3.40 -1.95 -6.25
N VAL A 109 -2.49 -2.90 -6.33
CA VAL A 109 -1.93 -3.57 -5.17
C VAL A 109 -0.42 -3.39 -5.18
N ILE A 110 0.11 -2.90 -4.09
CA ILE A 110 1.56 -2.85 -3.86
C ILE A 110 1.90 -3.87 -2.78
N ALA A 111 2.62 -4.90 -3.16
CA ALA A 111 3.07 -5.95 -2.27
C ALA A 111 4.56 -5.76 -1.95
N ILE A 112 4.86 -5.70 -0.67
CA ILE A 112 6.22 -5.49 -0.17
C ILE A 112 6.62 -6.73 0.61
N THR A 113 7.70 -7.35 0.18
CA THR A 113 8.26 -8.53 0.83
C THR A 113 9.61 -8.19 1.45
N VAL A 114 9.72 -8.42 2.73
CA VAL A 114 10.93 -8.15 3.50
C VAL A 114 11.52 -9.47 3.96
N ASP A 115 12.81 -9.68 3.68
CA ASP A 115 13.52 -10.85 4.16
C ASP A 115 13.71 -10.76 5.68
N ALA A 116 13.54 -11.90 6.36
CA ALA A 116 13.76 -11.99 7.80
C ALA A 116 15.18 -11.57 8.22
N ARG A 117 16.18 -11.79 7.36
CA ARG A 117 17.56 -11.34 7.57
C ARG A 117 17.67 -9.82 7.59
N THR A 118 16.97 -9.15 6.67
CA THR A 118 16.90 -7.70 6.61
C THR A 118 16.33 -7.11 7.90
N LEU A 119 15.28 -7.72 8.43
CA LEU A 119 14.73 -7.32 9.72
C LEU A 119 15.68 -7.56 10.89
N GLY A 120 16.43 -8.67 10.86
CA GLY A 120 17.40 -9.01 11.89
C GLY A 120 18.61 -8.07 11.94
N SER A 121 18.94 -7.42 10.83
CA SER A 121 20.05 -6.46 10.72
C SER A 121 19.60 -5.01 10.89
N TRP A 122 18.38 -4.79 11.30
CA TRP A 122 17.80 -3.45 11.46
C TRP A 122 18.50 -2.70 12.60
N PRO A 123 19.08 -1.50 12.33
CA PRO A 123 19.96 -0.84 13.30
C PRO A 123 19.22 0.05 14.32
N GLY A 124 17.96 -0.14 14.56
CA GLY A 124 17.25 0.73 15.52
C GLY A 124 15.76 0.48 15.62
N PRO A 125 15.02 1.33 16.34
CA PRO A 125 13.56 1.23 16.37
C PRO A 125 13.00 1.39 14.96
N MET A 126 11.98 0.63 14.61
CA MET A 126 11.36 0.70 13.32
C MET A 126 10.61 2.03 13.21
N ASP A 127 11.23 2.98 12.55
CA ASP A 127 10.64 4.28 12.24
C ASP A 127 9.80 4.16 10.97
N GLU A 128 8.66 4.83 10.95
CA GLU A 128 7.75 4.89 9.82
C GLU A 128 8.39 5.46 8.56
N ALA A 129 9.47 6.22 8.71
CA ALA A 129 10.15 6.90 7.62
C ALA A 129 11.36 6.13 7.05
N VAL A 130 11.43 4.82 7.25
CA VAL A 130 12.54 4.02 6.75
C VAL A 130 12.19 3.33 5.44
N ASP A 131 13.01 3.56 4.42
CA ASP A 131 12.87 2.89 3.13
C ASP A 131 13.63 1.56 3.13
N LEU A 132 12.91 0.48 3.38
CA LEU A 132 13.48 -0.88 3.40
C LEU A 132 13.98 -1.35 2.03
N ARG A 133 13.65 -0.67 0.95
CA ARG A 133 14.16 -1.02 -0.39
C ARG A 133 15.69 -0.91 -0.43
N ALA A 134 16.26 0.04 0.31
CA ALA A 134 17.71 0.18 0.45
C ALA A 134 18.37 -1.03 1.13
N LEU A 135 17.60 -1.82 1.88
CA LEU A 135 18.05 -3.03 2.57
C LEU A 135 17.59 -4.32 1.86
N GLY A 136 17.09 -4.21 0.63
CA GLY A 136 16.72 -5.36 -0.18
C GLY A 136 15.25 -5.76 -0.14
N ALA A 137 14.36 -4.96 0.44
CA ALA A 137 12.93 -5.24 0.36
C ALA A 137 12.46 -5.22 -1.10
N GLN A 138 11.64 -6.20 -1.45
CA GLN A 138 11.09 -6.33 -2.79
C GLN A 138 9.73 -5.67 -2.87
N VAL A 139 9.51 -4.90 -3.93
CA VAL A 139 8.24 -4.22 -4.19
C VAL A 139 7.67 -4.75 -5.51
N VAL A 140 6.44 -5.24 -5.46
CA VAL A 140 5.69 -5.64 -6.65
C VAL A 140 4.43 -4.78 -6.70
N TRP A 141 4.25 -4.08 -7.79
CA TRP A 141 3.11 -3.20 -8.00
C TRP A 141 2.27 -3.75 -9.15
N LEU A 142 1.04 -4.19 -8.83
CA LEU A 142 0.05 -4.61 -9.81
C LEU A 142 -0.95 -3.49 -10.02
N ARG A 143 -1.05 -3.02 -11.25
CA ARG A 143 -1.99 -1.98 -11.64
C ARG A 143 -3.26 -2.58 -12.20
N GLY A 144 -4.40 -2.03 -11.80
CA GLY A 144 -5.69 -2.39 -12.37
C GLY A 144 -6.13 -3.81 -12.05
N VAL A 145 -6.10 -4.22 -10.78
CA VAL A 145 -6.62 -5.54 -10.36
C VAL A 145 -8.14 -5.57 -10.41
N GLN A 146 -8.69 -6.74 -10.74
CA GLN A 146 -10.12 -6.96 -10.85
C GLN A 146 -10.63 -7.97 -9.83
#